data_405e5c6c52878c9b83bba8048aecdb2d
#
_entry.id   405e5c6c52878c9b83bba8048aecdb2d
#
_cell.length_a   1.000
_cell.length_b   1.000
_cell.length_c   1.000
_cell.angle_alpha   90.00
_cell.angle_beta   90.00
_cell.angle_gamma   90.00
#
_symmetry.space_group_name_H-M   'P 1'
#
loop_
_entity.id
_entity.type
_entity.pdbx_description
1 polymer ?
#
loop_
_entity_poly.entity_id
_entity_poly.type
_entity_poly.pdbx_seq_one_letter_code
_entity_poly.pdbx_strand_id
1 'polypeptide(L)'
;MQIVFWNREKDAIKQLSLFLYGIAWAIIQAFIASALFILSSSSGGFDILGIWYSRKYFKSVGSIFMILHLSSLLIANTVGTFIPIGITLHNNPKLAEEVTAWSISTFFNPNLISGIVMILLNGFVVNLLFPKYNLVHVQIYSSKAFEINEALKNNENNTYATSITKIIGGYTLKEKNVINTTCMYFDAASLLLFVRKIDENAFFTITDIKRADGYIYVSQKMEENDINKKAK
;
A
#
# COMPACT_ATOMS: atom_id res chain seq x y z
N MET A 1 -16.03 -35.26 0.65
CA MET A 1 -15.66 -34.07 -0.15
C MET A 1 -16.07 -34.34 -1.59
N GLN A 2 -17.14 -33.69 -2.11
CA GLN A 2 -17.53 -33.85 -3.52
C GLN A 2 -16.55 -33.04 -4.37
N ILE A 3 -15.74 -33.71 -5.19
CA ILE A 3 -14.93 -33.06 -6.21
C ILE A 3 -15.90 -32.69 -7.34
N VAL A 4 -16.24 -31.44 -7.45
CA VAL A 4 -17.10 -30.92 -8.53
C VAL A 4 -16.20 -30.75 -9.74
N PHE A 5 -16.29 -31.67 -10.70
CA PHE A 5 -15.67 -31.51 -11.98
C PHE A 5 -16.37 -30.41 -12.79
N TRP A 6 -15.59 -29.48 -13.29
CA TRP A 6 -16.09 -28.36 -14.07
C TRP A 6 -16.56 -28.78 -15.45
N ASN A 7 -17.84 -28.56 -15.78
CA ASN A 7 -18.37 -28.74 -17.10
C ASN A 7 -18.36 -27.42 -17.88
N ARG A 8 -17.51 -27.34 -18.91
CA ARG A 8 -17.17 -26.12 -19.66
C ARG A 8 -18.39 -25.38 -20.22
N GLU A 9 -19.41 -26.09 -20.69
CA GLU A 9 -20.57 -25.48 -21.35
C GLU A 9 -21.67 -25.04 -20.37
N LYS A 10 -21.94 -25.84 -19.34
CA LYS A 10 -23.04 -25.58 -18.37
C LYS A 10 -22.67 -24.59 -17.28
N ASP A 11 -21.39 -24.49 -16.94
CA ASP A 11 -20.94 -23.71 -15.80
C ASP A 11 -20.32 -22.35 -16.19
N ALA A 12 -20.15 -22.03 -17.47
CA ALA A 12 -19.50 -20.80 -17.94
C ALA A 12 -20.20 -19.53 -17.44
N ILE A 13 -21.53 -19.46 -17.53
CA ILE A 13 -22.32 -18.30 -17.07
C ILE A 13 -22.26 -18.17 -15.54
N LYS A 14 -22.33 -19.28 -14.84
CA LYS A 14 -22.25 -19.34 -13.39
C LYS A 14 -20.86 -18.92 -12.91
N GLN A 15 -19.83 -19.33 -13.59
CA GLN A 15 -18.46 -18.93 -13.27
C GLN A 15 -18.20 -17.45 -13.55
N LEU A 16 -18.74 -16.90 -14.64
CA LEU A 16 -18.63 -15.48 -14.93
C LEU A 16 -19.30 -14.64 -13.83
N SER A 17 -20.50 -15.05 -13.38
CA SER A 17 -21.18 -14.36 -12.28
C SER A 17 -20.39 -14.43 -10.96
N LEU A 18 -19.83 -15.59 -10.61
CA LEU A 18 -18.98 -15.76 -9.44
C LEU A 18 -17.71 -14.89 -9.51
N PHE A 19 -17.10 -14.79 -10.69
CA PHE A 19 -15.95 -13.93 -10.93
C PHE A 19 -16.28 -12.45 -10.73
N LEU A 20 -17.43 -12.00 -11.27
CA LEU A 20 -17.90 -10.62 -11.07
C LEU A 20 -18.21 -10.30 -9.61
N TYR A 21 -18.85 -11.23 -8.88
CA TYR A 21 -19.05 -11.10 -7.43
C TYR A 21 -17.71 -11.03 -6.69
N GLY A 22 -16.72 -11.82 -7.10
CA GLY A 22 -15.38 -11.77 -6.51
C GLY A 22 -14.69 -10.43 -6.71
N ILE A 23 -14.80 -9.84 -7.90
CA ILE A 23 -14.28 -8.49 -8.18
C ILE A 23 -14.97 -7.46 -7.28
N ALA A 24 -16.30 -7.47 -7.21
CA ALA A 24 -17.06 -6.57 -6.34
C ALA A 24 -16.65 -6.73 -4.87
N TRP A 25 -16.49 -7.97 -4.42
CA TRP A 25 -16.02 -8.28 -3.06
C TRP A 25 -14.61 -7.76 -2.80
N ALA A 26 -13.68 -7.93 -3.73
CA ALA A 26 -12.30 -7.44 -3.60
C ALA A 26 -12.25 -5.92 -3.43
N ILE A 27 -13.09 -5.18 -4.16
CA ILE A 27 -13.22 -3.72 -4.04
C ILE A 27 -13.79 -3.35 -2.67
N ILE A 28 -14.90 -3.96 -2.25
CA ILE A 28 -15.53 -3.70 -0.95
C ILE A 28 -14.55 -3.98 0.19
N GLN A 29 -13.85 -5.11 0.14
CA GLN A 29 -12.84 -5.48 1.13
C GLN A 29 -11.69 -4.46 1.18
N ALA A 30 -11.25 -3.95 0.03
CA ALA A 30 -10.21 -2.92 -0.03
C ALA A 30 -10.65 -1.61 0.63
N PHE A 31 -11.92 -1.20 0.45
CA PHE A 31 -12.48 -0.03 1.14
C PHE A 31 -12.52 -0.24 2.65
N ILE A 32 -12.99 -1.40 3.12
CA ILE A 32 -13.04 -1.73 4.55
C ILE A 32 -11.63 -1.74 5.16
N ALA A 33 -10.68 -2.40 4.50
CA ALA A 33 -9.28 -2.45 4.95
C ALA A 33 -8.67 -1.05 5.03
N SER A 34 -8.86 -0.23 3.99
CA SER A 34 -8.35 1.14 3.97
C SER A 34 -8.95 2.00 5.06
N ALA A 35 -10.26 1.86 5.34
CA ALA A 35 -10.92 2.56 6.45
C ALA A 35 -10.34 2.15 7.81
N LEU A 36 -10.12 0.85 8.04
CA LEU A 36 -9.46 0.35 9.26
C LEU A 36 -8.06 0.93 9.42
N PHE A 37 -7.27 0.99 8.34
CA PHE A 37 -5.91 1.54 8.38
C PHE A 37 -5.89 3.04 8.64
N ILE A 38 -6.83 3.81 8.10
CA ILE A 38 -7.00 5.23 8.40
C ILE A 38 -7.28 5.44 9.89
N LEU A 39 -8.11 4.57 10.48
CA LEU A 39 -8.42 4.56 11.92
C LEU A 39 -7.29 3.96 12.79
N SER A 40 -6.12 3.68 12.21
CA SER A 40 -4.99 3.02 12.88
C SER A 40 -5.35 1.68 13.52
N SER A 41 -6.33 0.98 12.92
CA SER A 41 -6.79 -0.34 13.30
C SER A 41 -6.37 -1.39 12.25
N SER A 42 -6.57 -2.66 12.56
CA SER A 42 -6.22 -3.79 11.71
C SER A 42 -7.28 -4.88 11.84
N SER A 43 -7.51 -5.64 10.76
CA SER A 43 -8.38 -6.83 10.81
C SER A 43 -7.69 -8.03 11.47
N GLY A 44 -6.41 -7.94 11.77
CA GLY A 44 -5.58 -9.02 12.30
C GLY A 44 -4.83 -9.80 11.22
N GLY A 45 -4.04 -10.81 11.63
CA GLY A 45 -3.32 -11.68 10.70
C GLY A 45 -2.20 -10.98 9.94
N PHE A 46 -2.15 -11.16 8.62
CA PHE A 46 -1.12 -10.58 7.75
C PHE A 46 -1.13 -9.06 7.70
N ASP A 47 -2.21 -8.41 8.05
CA ASP A 47 -2.34 -6.96 8.08
C ASP A 47 -1.32 -6.34 9.03
N ILE A 48 -1.12 -6.95 10.20
CA ILE A 48 -0.15 -6.45 11.20
C ILE A 48 1.27 -6.50 10.63
N LEU A 49 1.64 -7.62 9.99
CA LEU A 49 2.95 -7.78 9.35
C LEU A 49 3.12 -6.80 8.18
N GLY A 50 2.08 -6.64 7.36
CA GLY A 50 2.09 -5.74 6.23
C GLY A 50 2.26 -4.29 6.64
N ILE A 51 1.53 -3.83 7.64
CA ILE A 51 1.63 -2.46 8.19
C ILE A 51 3.01 -2.23 8.82
N TRP A 52 3.49 -3.17 9.64
CA TRP A 52 4.81 -3.08 10.25
C TRP A 52 5.93 -2.96 9.22
N TYR A 53 5.90 -3.80 8.18
CA TYR A 53 6.90 -3.77 7.11
C TYR A 53 6.81 -2.49 6.28
N SER A 54 5.59 -2.07 5.92
CA SER A 54 5.32 -0.84 5.19
C SER A 54 5.86 0.38 5.93
N ARG A 55 5.61 0.47 7.24
CA ARG A 55 6.10 1.54 8.11
C ARG A 55 7.62 1.55 8.23
N LYS A 56 8.24 0.36 8.39
CA LYS A 56 9.70 0.23 8.56
C LYS A 56 10.48 0.61 7.31
N TYR A 57 9.97 0.27 6.12
CA TYR A 57 10.68 0.44 4.85
C TYR A 57 10.07 1.52 3.94
N PHE A 58 9.12 2.29 4.43
CA PHE A 58 8.43 3.33 3.66
C PHE A 58 7.90 2.83 2.31
N LYS A 59 7.25 1.67 2.34
CA LYS A 59 6.64 1.04 1.17
C LYS A 59 5.12 1.16 1.21
N SER A 60 4.49 1.15 0.05
CA SER A 60 3.03 1.16 -0.05
C SER A 60 2.43 -0.09 0.58
N VAL A 61 1.41 0.09 1.42
CA VAL A 61 0.75 -0.99 2.15
C VAL A 61 0.13 -2.01 1.21
N GLY A 62 -0.58 -1.56 0.18
CA GLY A 62 -1.24 -2.46 -0.75
C GLY A 62 -0.27 -3.32 -1.57
N SER A 63 0.94 -2.79 -1.92
CA SER A 63 1.95 -3.59 -2.61
C SER A 63 2.49 -4.72 -1.74
N ILE A 64 2.68 -4.46 -0.44
CA ILE A 64 3.12 -5.50 0.51
C ILE A 64 2.02 -6.53 0.69
N PHE A 65 0.76 -6.10 0.80
CA PHE A 65 -0.38 -7.00 0.88
C PHE A 65 -0.53 -7.87 -0.35
N MET A 66 -0.34 -7.32 -1.55
CA MET A 66 -0.32 -8.15 -2.76
C MET A 66 0.68 -9.29 -2.66
N ILE A 67 1.90 -9.03 -2.19
CA ILE A 67 2.94 -10.05 -2.05
C ILE A 67 2.57 -11.08 -0.99
N LEU A 68 2.11 -10.65 0.19
CA LEU A 68 1.73 -11.54 1.29
C LEU A 68 0.53 -12.42 0.92
N HIS A 69 -0.52 -11.83 0.35
CA HIS A 69 -1.71 -12.57 -0.07
C HIS A 69 -1.43 -13.50 -1.25
N LEU A 70 -0.57 -13.07 -2.21
CA LEU A 70 -0.18 -13.93 -3.33
C LEU A 70 0.60 -15.15 -2.85
N SER A 71 1.55 -14.98 -1.93
CA SER A 71 2.28 -16.11 -1.33
C SER A 71 1.36 -17.06 -0.58
N SER A 72 0.42 -16.52 0.20
CA SER A 72 -0.61 -17.30 0.91
C SER A 72 -1.52 -18.06 -0.05
N LEU A 73 -1.96 -17.41 -1.15
CA LEU A 73 -2.79 -18.05 -2.19
C LEU A 73 -2.06 -19.23 -2.84
N LEU A 74 -0.78 -19.06 -3.19
CA LEU A 74 0.02 -20.12 -3.79
C LEU A 74 0.16 -21.33 -2.85
N ILE A 75 0.45 -21.09 -1.57
CA ILE A 75 0.52 -22.14 -0.55
C ILE A 75 -0.84 -22.84 -0.40
N ALA A 76 -1.91 -22.06 -0.27
CA ALA A 76 -3.27 -22.59 -0.11
C ALA A 76 -3.71 -23.39 -1.33
N ASN A 77 -3.42 -22.93 -2.55
CA ASN A 77 -3.72 -23.67 -3.78
C ASN A 77 -2.92 -24.98 -3.86
N THR A 78 -1.63 -24.96 -3.50
CA THR A 78 -0.79 -26.15 -3.52
C THR A 78 -1.28 -27.19 -2.53
N VAL A 79 -1.46 -26.80 -1.26
CA VAL A 79 -1.83 -27.73 -0.17
C VAL A 79 -3.31 -28.10 -0.21
N GLY A 80 -4.18 -27.13 -0.51
CA GLY A 80 -5.63 -27.30 -0.44
C GLY A 80 -6.28 -27.83 -1.74
N THR A 81 -5.62 -27.69 -2.88
CA THR A 81 -6.21 -28.07 -4.18
C THR A 81 -5.31 -29.00 -4.96
N PHE A 82 -4.09 -28.59 -5.28
CA PHE A 82 -3.22 -29.36 -6.18
C PHE A 82 -2.82 -30.71 -5.61
N ILE A 83 -2.32 -30.78 -4.39
CA ILE A 83 -1.92 -32.03 -3.74
C ILE A 83 -3.11 -33.00 -3.55
N PRO A 84 -4.26 -32.61 -2.98
CA PRO A 84 -5.40 -33.48 -2.80
C PRO A 84 -5.96 -34.02 -4.13
N ILE A 85 -6.06 -33.18 -5.16
CA ILE A 85 -6.52 -33.61 -6.49
C ILE A 85 -5.52 -34.58 -7.10
N GLY A 86 -4.21 -34.29 -7.04
CA GLY A 86 -3.15 -35.16 -7.55
C GLY A 86 -3.19 -36.56 -6.93
N ILE A 87 -3.33 -36.64 -5.60
CA ILE A 87 -3.46 -37.92 -4.87
C ILE A 87 -4.74 -38.65 -5.25
N THR A 88 -5.88 -37.94 -5.35
CA THR A 88 -7.16 -38.56 -5.68
C THR A 88 -7.18 -39.14 -7.10
N LEU A 89 -6.64 -38.41 -8.08
CA LEU A 89 -6.54 -38.89 -9.46
C LEU A 89 -5.53 -40.01 -9.61
N HIS A 90 -4.43 -40.00 -8.87
CA HIS A 90 -3.45 -41.10 -8.86
C HIS A 90 -4.05 -42.39 -8.31
N ASN A 91 -4.84 -42.32 -7.25
CA ASN A 91 -5.48 -43.45 -6.60
C ASN A 91 -6.71 -43.96 -7.34
N ASN A 92 -7.34 -43.18 -8.24
CA ASN A 92 -8.53 -43.52 -8.98
C ASN A 92 -8.36 -43.21 -10.47
N PRO A 93 -7.65 -44.06 -11.24
CA PRO A 93 -7.37 -43.79 -12.65
C PRO A 93 -8.63 -43.62 -13.53
N LYS A 94 -9.76 -44.20 -13.12
CA LYS A 94 -11.06 -44.06 -13.81
C LYS A 94 -11.61 -42.63 -13.78
N LEU A 95 -11.18 -41.80 -12.81
CA LEU A 95 -11.53 -40.39 -12.73
C LEU A 95 -10.58 -39.50 -13.55
N ALA A 96 -9.50 -40.07 -14.06
CA ALA A 96 -8.43 -39.38 -14.81
C ALA A 96 -8.64 -39.37 -16.31
N GLU A 97 -9.82 -39.75 -16.82
CA GLU A 97 -10.08 -39.79 -18.26
C GLU A 97 -9.96 -38.42 -18.96
N GLU A 98 -10.23 -37.33 -18.24
CA GLU A 98 -10.16 -35.95 -18.76
C GLU A 98 -9.01 -35.10 -18.18
N VAL A 99 -8.45 -35.48 -17.04
CA VAL A 99 -7.44 -34.68 -16.33
C VAL A 99 -6.33 -35.58 -15.82
N THR A 100 -5.10 -35.30 -16.25
CA THR A 100 -3.91 -36.05 -15.76
C THR A 100 -3.55 -35.63 -14.34
N ALA A 101 -3.25 -36.60 -13.48
CA ALA A 101 -2.70 -36.34 -12.15
C ALA A 101 -1.40 -35.50 -12.26
N TRP A 102 -1.23 -34.52 -11.37
CA TRP A 102 -0.05 -33.64 -11.30
C TRP A 102 0.20 -32.76 -12.54
N SER A 103 -0.87 -32.45 -13.31
CA SER A 103 -0.74 -31.62 -14.49
C SER A 103 -0.65 -30.12 -14.13
N ILE A 104 -0.01 -29.34 -15.01
CA ILE A 104 0.06 -27.89 -14.89
C ILE A 104 -1.35 -27.26 -14.92
N SER A 105 -2.26 -27.83 -15.70
CA SER A 105 -3.66 -27.36 -15.79
C SER A 105 -4.42 -27.52 -14.47
N THR A 106 -4.09 -28.53 -13.66
CA THR A 106 -4.67 -28.72 -12.32
C THR A 106 -4.14 -27.67 -11.34
N PHE A 107 -2.89 -27.26 -11.47
CA PHE A 107 -2.31 -26.21 -10.66
C PHE A 107 -2.89 -24.84 -11.03
N PHE A 108 -2.92 -24.49 -12.33
CA PHE A 108 -3.50 -23.25 -12.84
C PHE A 108 -5.02 -23.37 -13.03
N ASN A 109 -5.71 -23.71 -11.95
CA ASN A 109 -7.17 -23.79 -11.97
C ASN A 109 -7.82 -22.40 -12.00
N PRO A 110 -9.09 -22.27 -12.42
CA PRO A 110 -9.81 -20.99 -12.49
C PRO A 110 -9.85 -20.24 -11.17
N ASN A 111 -9.85 -20.94 -10.03
CA ASN A 111 -9.85 -20.32 -8.70
C ASN A 111 -8.52 -19.63 -8.38
N LEU A 112 -7.39 -20.21 -8.78
CA LEU A 112 -6.09 -19.58 -8.62
C LEU A 112 -6.01 -18.29 -9.46
N ILE A 113 -6.44 -18.37 -10.74
CA ILE A 113 -6.40 -17.22 -11.65
C ILE A 113 -7.29 -16.09 -11.14
N SER A 114 -8.53 -16.39 -10.75
CA SER A 114 -9.45 -15.40 -10.18
C SER A 114 -8.92 -14.83 -8.87
N GLY A 115 -8.33 -15.66 -8.01
CA GLY A 115 -7.68 -15.20 -6.77
C GLY A 115 -6.54 -14.23 -7.02
N ILE A 116 -5.68 -14.48 -8.01
CA ILE A 116 -4.61 -13.55 -8.40
C ILE A 116 -5.20 -12.20 -8.84
N VAL A 117 -6.22 -12.22 -9.72
CA VAL A 117 -6.88 -10.97 -10.18
C VAL A 117 -7.47 -10.19 -9.01
N MET A 118 -8.15 -10.86 -8.09
CA MET A 118 -8.74 -10.23 -6.90
C MET A 118 -7.67 -9.63 -5.98
N ILE A 119 -6.55 -10.31 -5.76
CA ILE A 119 -5.44 -9.81 -4.93
C ILE A 119 -4.81 -8.57 -5.56
N LEU A 120 -4.56 -8.59 -6.86
CA LEU A 120 -4.00 -7.44 -7.58
C LEU A 120 -4.94 -6.24 -7.51
N LEU A 121 -6.24 -6.45 -7.75
CA LEU A 121 -7.24 -5.40 -7.68
C LEU A 121 -7.36 -4.83 -6.26
N ASN A 122 -7.46 -5.69 -5.24
CA ASN A 122 -7.53 -5.28 -3.84
C ASN A 122 -6.31 -4.43 -3.45
N GLY A 123 -5.10 -4.90 -3.72
CA GLY A 123 -3.88 -4.17 -3.41
C GLY A 123 -3.75 -2.84 -4.16
N PHE A 124 -4.20 -2.78 -5.41
CA PHE A 124 -4.27 -1.52 -6.17
C PHE A 124 -5.21 -0.52 -5.52
N VAL A 125 -6.43 -0.94 -5.17
CA VAL A 125 -7.43 -0.07 -4.53
C VAL A 125 -6.95 0.38 -3.14
N VAL A 126 -6.32 -0.51 -2.35
CA VAL A 126 -5.72 -0.14 -1.06
C VAL A 126 -4.62 0.92 -1.25
N ASN A 127 -3.76 0.79 -2.25
CA ASN A 127 -2.71 1.79 -2.53
C ASN A 127 -3.30 3.15 -2.92
N LEU A 128 -4.41 3.14 -3.66
CA LEU A 128 -5.11 4.35 -4.07
C LEU A 128 -5.75 5.07 -2.87
N LEU A 129 -6.36 4.31 -1.98
CA LEU A 129 -7.11 4.84 -0.84
C LEU A 129 -6.24 5.12 0.39
N PHE A 130 -5.11 4.42 0.53
CA PHE A 130 -4.25 4.51 1.70
C PHE A 130 -2.75 4.64 1.35
N PRO A 131 -2.31 5.77 0.77
CA PRO A 131 -0.90 6.04 0.49
C PRO A 131 -0.09 6.52 1.71
N LYS A 132 -0.53 6.24 2.95
CA LYS A 132 -0.05 6.85 4.20
C LYS A 132 1.47 6.82 4.38
N TYR A 133 2.13 5.72 4.03
CA TYR A 133 3.56 5.55 4.27
C TYR A 133 4.43 5.91 3.06
N ASN A 134 3.84 6.46 2.00
CA ASN A 134 4.62 6.99 0.90
C ASN A 134 5.30 8.29 1.33
N LEU A 135 6.59 8.39 1.02
CA LEU A 135 7.35 9.62 1.23
C LEU A 135 7.10 10.58 0.08
N VAL A 136 6.92 11.84 0.41
CA VAL A 136 6.80 12.92 -0.56
C VAL A 136 7.82 14.02 -0.26
N HIS A 137 8.33 14.61 -1.32
CA HIS A 137 9.11 15.82 -1.28
C HIS A 137 8.19 17.01 -1.47
N VAL A 138 8.17 17.91 -0.49
CA VAL A 138 7.34 19.12 -0.51
C VAL A 138 8.22 20.32 -0.68
N GLN A 139 7.92 21.13 -1.69
CA GLN A 139 8.54 22.43 -1.93
C GLN A 139 7.52 23.52 -1.69
N ILE A 140 7.88 24.48 -0.83
CA ILE A 140 7.02 25.59 -0.42
C ILE A 140 7.62 26.87 -0.96
N TYR A 141 6.91 27.52 -1.86
CA TYR A 141 7.27 28.79 -2.46
C TYR A 141 6.51 29.91 -1.75
N SER A 142 7.22 30.74 -0.99
CA SER A 142 6.61 31.83 -0.23
C SER A 142 7.54 33.02 -0.10
N SER A 143 6.97 34.21 -0.04
CA SER A 143 7.70 35.43 0.32
C SER A 143 8.14 35.46 1.78
N LYS A 144 7.43 34.70 2.65
CA LYS A 144 7.67 34.57 4.09
C LYS A 144 8.42 33.28 4.46
N ALA A 145 9.32 32.79 3.59
CA ALA A 145 9.98 31.51 3.77
C ALA A 145 10.73 31.38 5.11
N PHE A 146 11.39 32.41 5.58
CA PHE A 146 12.09 32.38 6.87
C PHE A 146 11.14 32.29 8.05
N GLU A 147 10.04 33.06 8.04
CA GLU A 147 9.01 33.05 9.10
C GLU A 147 8.34 31.65 9.17
N ILE A 148 8.00 31.09 8.02
CA ILE A 148 7.44 29.73 7.93
C ILE A 148 8.44 28.69 8.47
N ASN A 149 9.73 28.79 8.10
CA ASN A 149 10.74 27.84 8.56
C ASN A 149 10.96 27.92 10.07
N GLU A 150 10.92 29.12 10.67
CA GLU A 150 11.00 29.30 12.10
C GLU A 150 9.77 28.74 12.82
N ALA A 151 8.58 28.99 12.29
CA ALA A 151 7.34 28.40 12.81
C ALA A 151 7.32 26.87 12.73
N LEU A 152 7.87 26.29 11.66
CA LEU A 152 7.99 24.82 11.51
C LEU A 152 8.97 24.21 12.50
N LYS A 153 10.07 24.91 12.83
CA LYS A 153 11.03 24.46 13.86
C LYS A 153 10.44 24.45 15.25
N ASN A 154 9.60 25.44 15.55
CA ASN A 154 8.98 25.64 16.86
C ASN A 154 7.67 24.85 17.02
N ASN A 155 7.29 24.04 16.03
CA ASN A 155 6.07 23.26 16.09
C ASN A 155 6.27 21.99 16.94
N GLU A 156 5.71 21.99 18.15
CA GLU A 156 5.80 20.87 19.10
C GLU A 156 5.11 19.59 18.62
N ASN A 157 4.14 19.70 17.69
CA ASN A 157 3.36 18.57 17.24
C ASN A 157 4.06 17.75 16.16
N ASN A 158 4.84 18.42 15.29
CA ASN A 158 5.49 17.77 14.16
C ASN A 158 6.83 18.42 13.87
N THR A 159 7.90 17.65 13.92
CA THR A 159 9.25 18.10 13.57
C THR A 159 9.52 17.80 12.08
N TYR A 160 9.77 18.84 11.30
CA TYR A 160 10.13 18.71 9.88
C TYR A 160 11.60 19.05 9.67
N ALA A 161 12.33 18.17 8.98
CA ALA A 161 13.66 18.51 8.48
C ALA A 161 13.51 19.41 7.26
N THR A 162 13.83 20.68 7.40
CA THR A 162 13.66 21.68 6.34
C THR A 162 15.02 22.17 5.83
N SER A 163 15.09 22.49 4.54
CA SER A 163 16.19 23.21 3.91
C SER A 163 15.64 24.38 3.11
N ILE A 164 16.38 25.50 3.09
CA ILE A 164 16.01 26.68 2.30
C ILE A 164 16.95 26.79 1.11
N THR A 165 16.36 26.84 -0.09
CA THR A 165 17.08 27.03 -1.34
C THR A 165 16.69 28.38 -1.95
N LYS A 166 17.70 29.18 -2.36
CA LYS A 166 17.46 30.40 -3.12
C LYS A 166 17.27 30.06 -4.58
N ILE A 167 16.24 30.60 -5.19
CA ILE A 167 15.92 30.46 -6.61
C ILE A 167 15.71 31.84 -7.23
N ILE A 168 15.95 31.94 -8.54
CA ILE A 168 15.61 33.13 -9.32
C ILE A 168 14.34 32.84 -10.11
N GLY A 169 13.31 33.67 -9.91
CA GLY A 169 12.07 33.56 -10.66
C GLY A 169 12.28 33.85 -12.15
N GLY A 170 12.02 32.88 -13.04
CA GLY A 170 12.30 33.04 -14.47
C GLY A 170 11.59 34.20 -15.15
N TYR A 171 10.40 34.57 -14.68
CA TYR A 171 9.65 35.70 -15.22
C TYR A 171 10.01 37.05 -14.57
N THR A 172 10.18 37.07 -13.24
CA THR A 172 10.39 38.31 -12.48
C THR A 172 11.85 38.65 -12.31
N LEU A 173 12.77 37.71 -12.59
CA LEU A 173 14.22 37.76 -12.32
C LEU A 173 14.57 38.17 -10.89
N LYS A 174 13.63 38.00 -9.95
CA LYS A 174 13.81 38.28 -8.53
C LYS A 174 14.17 37.02 -7.77
N GLU A 175 15.04 37.19 -6.79
CA GLU A 175 15.38 36.10 -5.85
C GLU A 175 14.14 35.75 -5.01
N LYS A 176 13.90 34.46 -4.85
CA LYS A 176 12.89 33.88 -3.97
C LYS A 176 13.51 32.74 -3.17
N ASN A 177 12.96 32.51 -1.98
CA ASN A 177 13.35 31.39 -1.15
C ASN A 177 12.31 30.30 -1.25
N VAL A 178 12.78 29.05 -1.34
CA VAL A 178 11.94 27.84 -1.36
C VAL A 178 12.33 26.98 -0.18
N ILE A 179 11.35 26.57 0.61
CA ILE A 179 11.55 25.62 1.68
C ILE A 179 11.30 24.22 1.10
N ASN A 180 12.31 23.35 1.25
CA ASN A 180 12.21 21.95 0.88
C ASN A 180 12.10 21.10 2.15
N THR A 181 11.18 20.17 2.17
CA THR A 181 11.04 19.19 3.23
C THR A 181 10.59 17.85 2.69
N THR A 182 10.87 16.78 3.42
CA THR A 182 10.41 15.43 3.11
C THR A 182 9.54 14.94 4.25
N CYS A 183 8.34 14.52 3.94
CA CYS A 183 7.39 14.02 4.94
C CYS A 183 6.55 12.86 4.38
N MET A 184 5.71 12.27 5.21
CA MET A 184 4.73 11.31 4.73
C MET A 184 3.59 12.02 3.99
N TYR A 185 2.97 11.34 3.04
CA TYR A 185 1.90 11.90 2.21
C TYR A 185 0.77 12.54 3.03
N PHE A 186 0.35 11.90 4.13
CA PHE A 186 -0.71 12.46 4.99
C PHE A 186 -0.26 13.68 5.80
N ASP A 187 1.02 13.74 6.14
CA ASP A 187 1.58 14.89 6.88
C ASP A 187 1.69 16.13 5.98
N ALA A 188 1.84 15.91 4.67
CA ALA A 188 1.89 17.01 3.70
C ALA A 188 0.61 17.86 3.70
N ALA A 189 -0.56 17.26 3.88
CA ALA A 189 -1.83 17.99 3.99
C ALA A 189 -1.87 18.88 5.25
N SER A 190 -1.42 18.35 6.37
CA SER A 190 -1.34 19.09 7.63
C SER A 190 -0.31 20.23 7.57
N LEU A 191 0.84 19.96 6.92
CA LEU A 191 1.88 20.95 6.65
C LEU A 191 1.33 22.11 5.79
N LEU A 192 0.60 21.78 4.73
CA LEU A 192 -0.01 22.76 3.83
C LEU A 192 -1.00 23.67 4.59
N LEU A 193 -1.87 23.09 5.41
CA LEU A 193 -2.81 23.85 6.23
C LEU A 193 -2.08 24.75 7.26
N PHE A 194 -1.00 24.26 7.84
CA PHE A 194 -0.19 25.03 8.78
C PHE A 194 0.47 26.24 8.09
N VAL A 195 1.10 26.03 6.96
CA VAL A 195 1.79 27.09 6.20
C VAL A 195 0.80 28.15 5.69
N ARG A 196 -0.40 27.75 5.23
CA ARG A 196 -1.43 28.70 4.77
C ARG A 196 -1.95 29.62 5.86
N LYS A 197 -1.83 29.27 7.14
CA LYS A 197 -2.13 30.20 8.25
C LYS A 197 -1.15 31.37 8.33
N ILE A 198 0.08 31.20 7.81
CA ILE A 198 1.14 32.21 7.84
C ILE A 198 1.15 32.99 6.51
N ASP A 199 1.01 32.26 5.40
CA ASP A 199 0.97 32.81 4.04
C ASP A 199 -0.09 32.09 3.20
N GLU A 200 -1.25 32.76 3.00
CA GLU A 200 -2.35 32.23 2.18
C GLU A 200 -1.96 32.02 0.71
N ASN A 201 -1.02 32.82 0.21
CA ASN A 201 -0.56 32.79 -1.18
C ASN A 201 0.62 31.84 -1.40
N ALA A 202 1.01 31.05 -0.40
CA ALA A 202 2.08 30.07 -0.55
C ALA A 202 1.70 29.04 -1.62
N PHE A 203 2.64 28.80 -2.54
CA PHE A 203 2.51 27.78 -3.58
C PHE A 203 3.28 26.52 -3.17
N PHE A 204 2.67 25.36 -3.41
CA PHE A 204 3.21 24.06 -3.03
C PHE A 204 3.40 23.17 -4.24
N THR A 205 4.53 22.46 -4.27
CA THR A 205 4.74 21.33 -5.15
C THR A 205 4.98 20.09 -4.29
N ILE A 206 4.23 19.04 -4.56
CA ILE A 206 4.37 17.74 -3.89
C ILE A 206 4.78 16.72 -4.93
N THR A 207 5.91 16.05 -4.69
CA THR A 207 6.47 15.05 -5.61
C THR A 207 6.71 13.75 -4.87
N ASP A 208 6.26 12.63 -5.44
CA ASP A 208 6.48 11.31 -4.86
C ASP A 208 7.95 10.92 -4.90
N ILE A 209 8.47 10.44 -3.76
CA ILE A 209 9.82 9.91 -3.66
C ILE A 209 9.78 8.41 -3.94
N LYS A 210 10.36 7.98 -5.05
CA LYS A 210 10.44 6.55 -5.39
C LYS A 210 11.44 5.78 -4.52
N ARG A 211 12.53 6.44 -4.11
CA ARG A 211 13.56 5.84 -3.28
C ARG A 211 14.25 6.92 -2.46
N ALA A 212 14.44 6.66 -1.20
CA ALA A 212 15.27 7.47 -0.31
C ALA A 212 16.25 6.52 0.40
N ASP A 213 17.50 6.95 0.55
CA ASP A 213 18.55 6.23 1.26
C ASP A 213 19.18 7.20 2.28
N GLY A 214 19.33 6.74 3.51
CA GLY A 214 19.84 7.53 4.62
C GLY A 214 18.81 7.81 5.72
N TYR A 215 19.24 8.60 6.71
CA TYR A 215 18.38 9.01 7.82
C TYR A 215 17.42 10.11 7.37
N ILE A 216 16.14 9.80 7.30
CA ILE A 216 15.09 10.78 7.03
C ILE A 216 14.40 11.07 8.37
N TYR A 217 14.44 12.33 8.81
CA TYR A 217 13.59 12.78 9.89
C TYR A 217 12.15 12.89 9.36
N VAL A 218 11.39 11.83 9.54
CA VAL A 218 9.96 11.84 9.29
C VAL A 218 9.31 12.06 10.66
N SER A 219 8.48 13.09 10.75
CA SER A 219 7.71 13.39 11.93
C SER A 219 6.82 12.22 12.32
N GLN A 220 7.34 11.32 13.12
CA GLN A 220 6.54 10.43 13.93
C GLN A 220 6.66 10.96 15.35
N LYS A 221 5.55 11.10 16.07
CA LYS A 221 5.59 11.02 17.53
C LYS A 221 6.35 9.74 17.85
N MET A 222 7.67 9.85 18.10
CA MET A 222 8.38 8.78 18.78
C MET A 222 7.67 8.66 20.11
N GLU A 223 7.01 7.55 20.36
CA GLU A 223 6.62 7.23 21.72
C GLU A 223 7.90 7.33 22.54
N GLU A 224 7.85 8.15 23.59
CA GLU A 224 8.96 8.47 24.51
C GLU A 224 9.71 7.25 25.05
N ASN A 225 9.17 6.06 24.84
CA ASN A 225 9.71 4.77 25.24
C ASN A 225 10.90 4.28 24.40
N ASP A 226 11.10 4.76 23.17
CA ASP A 226 12.21 4.29 22.32
C ASP A 226 13.51 5.10 22.53
N ILE A 227 13.42 6.31 23.06
CA ILE A 227 14.58 7.16 23.34
C ILE A 227 15.33 6.62 24.58
N ASN A 228 14.61 6.11 25.58
CA ASN A 228 15.21 5.56 26.81
C ASN A 228 15.85 4.17 26.63
N LYS A 229 15.60 3.45 25.53
CA LYS A 229 16.24 2.17 25.22
C LYS A 229 17.57 2.28 24.47
N LYS A 230 17.89 3.43 23.89
CA LYS A 230 19.16 3.65 23.19
C LYS A 230 20.18 4.44 23.99
N ALA A 231 19.83 4.86 25.21
CA ALA A 231 20.71 5.59 26.14
C ALA A 231 21.21 4.70 27.32
N LYS A 232 21.05 3.37 27.22
CA LYS A 232 21.65 2.41 28.18
C LYS A 232 22.59 1.44 27.47
#